data_adf5cf0a1f552f9209f6f00df45d2852
#
_entry.id   adf5cf0a1f552f9209f6f00df45d2852
#
_cell.length_a   1.000
_cell.length_b   1.000
_cell.length_c   1.000
_cell.angle_alpha   90.00
_cell.angle_beta   90.00
_cell.angle_gamma   90.00
#
_symmetry.space_group_name_H-M   'P 1'
#
loop_
_entity.id
_entity.type
_entity.pdbx_description
1 polymer ?
#
loop_
_entity_poly.entity_id
_entity_poly.type
_entity_poly.pdbx_seq_one_letter_code
_entity_poly.pdbx_strand_id
1 'polypeptide(L)'
;WCIIKMDYYYDEEARGTSPFNISNLTPIQMPNLDMEEIINGRKYFTKDEWVDILLRSIGMEPTRFENNVKWHLLARMIPLVENNYNLCELGPRGTGKSHVYKEISPNSILVSGGQTTIANLYFIIWLQGR
;
A
#
# COMPACT_ATOMS: atom_id res chain seq x y z
N TRP A 1 8.99 4.25 4.24
CA TRP A 1 9.90 5.26 3.72
C TRP A 1 11.32 4.97 4.19
N CYS A 2 12.31 5.25 3.36
CA CYS A 2 13.71 5.11 3.73
C CYS A 2 14.53 6.24 3.08
N ILE A 3 15.63 6.59 3.72
CA ILE A 3 16.68 7.42 3.14
C ILE A 3 17.72 6.46 2.56
N ILE A 4 17.99 6.61 1.27
CA ILE A 4 18.98 5.81 0.58
C ILE A 4 20.18 6.73 0.28
N LYS A 5 21.36 6.32 0.73
CA LYS A 5 22.61 6.92 0.28
C LYS A 5 23.17 6.06 -0.85
N MET A 6 23.34 6.69 -2.01
CA MET A 6 23.88 6.04 -3.20
C MET A 6 25.27 6.56 -3.48
N ASP A 7 26.20 5.66 -3.76
CA ASP A 7 27.53 5.96 -4.25
C ASP A 7 27.62 5.59 -5.73
N TYR A 8 28.36 6.41 -6.48
CA TYR A 8 28.63 6.17 -7.87
C TYR A 8 30.09 5.74 -8.02
N TYR A 9 30.29 4.55 -8.56
CA TYR A 9 31.60 4.04 -8.93
C TYR A 9 31.51 3.38 -10.30
N TYR A 10 32.21 3.97 -11.26
CA TYR A 10 32.27 3.44 -12.62
C TYR A 10 33.57 2.67 -12.82
N ASP A 11 33.45 1.39 -13.15
CA ASP A 11 34.58 0.52 -13.49
C ASP A 11 34.50 0.16 -14.97
N GLU A 12 35.51 0.60 -15.75
CA GLU A 12 35.56 0.36 -17.19
C GLU A 12 35.77 -1.13 -17.53
N GLU A 13 36.36 -1.90 -16.62
CA GLU A 13 36.64 -3.32 -16.85
C GLU A 13 35.42 -4.20 -16.51
N ALA A 14 34.53 -3.75 -15.66
CA ALA A 14 33.35 -4.48 -15.23
C ALA A 14 32.14 -4.24 -16.16
N ARG A 15 32.20 -4.76 -17.39
CA ARG A 15 31.10 -4.64 -18.36
C ARG A 15 29.83 -5.31 -17.83
N GLY A 16 28.76 -4.54 -17.64
CA GLY A 16 27.42 -5.02 -17.30
C GLY A 16 27.02 -4.86 -15.83
N THR A 17 27.84 -4.29 -14.96
CA THR A 17 27.47 -3.93 -13.60
C THR A 17 26.92 -2.51 -13.55
N SER A 18 25.91 -2.28 -12.70
CA SER A 18 25.41 -0.93 -12.46
C SER A 18 26.47 -0.10 -11.75
N PRO A 19 26.76 1.14 -12.21
CA PRO A 19 27.71 2.02 -11.53
C PRO A 19 27.15 2.61 -10.23
N PHE A 20 25.87 2.40 -9.95
CA PHE A 20 25.21 2.88 -8.74
C PHE A 20 25.14 1.77 -7.71
N ASN A 21 25.68 2.04 -6.52
CA ASN A 21 25.61 1.15 -5.38
C ASN A 21 24.91 1.84 -4.22
N ILE A 22 24.09 1.08 -3.49
CA ILE A 22 23.48 1.56 -2.24
C ILE A 22 24.50 1.37 -1.12
N SER A 23 25.05 2.48 -0.61
CA SER A 23 26.03 2.45 0.47
C SER A 23 25.40 2.43 1.84
N ASN A 24 24.20 3.01 1.99
CA ASN A 24 23.44 2.97 3.23
C ASN A 24 21.94 3.08 2.97
N LEU A 25 21.16 2.36 3.76
CA LEU A 25 19.72 2.41 3.76
C LEU A 25 19.26 2.65 5.20
N THR A 26 18.68 3.83 5.45
CA THR A 26 18.13 4.17 6.76
C THR A 26 16.60 4.13 6.67
N PRO A 27 15.94 3.16 7.32
CA PRO A 27 14.49 3.15 7.37
C PRO A 27 13.99 4.32 8.20
N ILE A 28 13.00 5.05 7.67
CA ILE A 28 12.28 6.08 8.40
C ILE A 28 11.01 5.44 8.91
N GLN A 29 10.95 5.18 10.20
CA GLN A 29 9.71 4.85 10.88
C GLN A 29 9.16 6.13 11.49
N MET A 30 7.87 6.40 11.27
CA MET A 30 7.17 7.42 12.04
C MET A 30 6.74 6.76 13.35
N PRO A 31 7.44 7.02 14.46
CA PRO A 31 7.19 6.31 15.73
C PRO A 31 5.84 6.68 16.35
N ASN A 32 5.31 7.85 16.01
CA ASN A 32 4.04 8.34 16.53
C ASN A 32 3.20 8.90 15.39
N LEU A 33 1.98 8.42 15.28
CA LEU A 33 0.95 9.01 14.43
C LEU A 33 0.22 10.06 15.29
N ASP A 34 0.39 11.33 14.96
CA ASP A 34 -0.37 12.40 15.62
C ASP A 34 -1.76 12.48 14.97
N MET A 35 -2.74 11.88 15.64
CA MET A 35 -4.13 11.88 15.19
C MET A 35 -4.74 13.28 15.22
N GLU A 36 -4.31 14.15 16.14
CA GLU A 36 -4.83 15.53 16.23
C GLU A 36 -4.37 16.35 15.02
N GLU A 37 -3.13 16.17 14.59
CA GLU A 37 -2.61 16.82 13.38
C GLU A 37 -3.42 16.40 12.14
N ILE A 38 -3.72 15.11 12.01
CA ILE A 38 -4.52 14.58 10.87
C ILE A 38 -5.95 15.16 10.91
N ILE A 39 -6.60 15.16 12.09
CA ILE A 39 -7.96 15.67 12.26
C ILE A 39 -8.00 17.18 11.98
N ASN A 40 -7.01 17.92 12.44
CA ASN A 40 -6.93 19.36 12.18
C ASN A 40 -6.60 19.63 10.71
N GLY A 41 -5.66 18.90 10.14
CA GLY A 41 -5.33 18.98 8.73
C GLY A 41 -6.52 18.70 7.81
N ARG A 42 -7.38 17.74 8.18
CA ARG A 42 -8.61 17.41 7.44
C ARG A 42 -9.54 18.62 7.22
N LYS A 43 -9.56 19.57 8.15
CA LYS A 43 -10.43 20.76 8.10
C LYS A 43 -10.08 21.73 6.96
N TYR A 44 -8.86 21.67 6.45
CA TYR A 44 -8.39 22.53 5.35
C TYR A 44 -8.76 22.00 3.96
N PHE A 45 -9.31 20.80 3.87
CA PHE A 45 -9.67 20.16 2.61
C PHE A 45 -11.17 20.00 2.47
N THR A 46 -11.67 20.21 1.27
CA THR A 46 -13.03 19.81 0.89
C THR A 46 -13.17 18.28 0.93
N LYS A 47 -14.39 17.80 0.83
CA LYS A 47 -14.65 16.36 0.79
C LYS A 47 -13.97 15.69 -0.41
N ASP A 48 -14.04 16.30 -1.57
CA ASP A 48 -13.48 15.74 -2.81
C ASP A 48 -11.96 15.76 -2.81
N GLU A 49 -11.34 16.82 -2.34
CA GLU A 49 -9.88 16.90 -2.16
C GLU A 49 -9.38 15.83 -1.17
N TRP A 50 -10.14 15.58 -0.11
CA TRP A 50 -9.78 14.55 0.85
C TRP A 50 -9.87 13.15 0.26
N VAL A 51 -10.89 12.86 -0.55
CA VAL A 51 -10.99 11.62 -1.33
C VAL A 51 -9.78 11.46 -2.23
N ASP A 52 -9.36 12.53 -2.90
CA ASP A 52 -8.20 12.52 -3.78
C ASP A 52 -6.89 12.26 -3.01
N ILE A 53 -6.73 12.83 -1.82
CA ILE A 53 -5.60 12.55 -0.93
C ILE A 53 -5.55 11.07 -0.54
N LEU A 54 -6.69 10.50 -0.11
CA LEU A 54 -6.78 9.11 0.26
C LEU A 54 -6.43 8.17 -0.91
N LEU A 55 -6.89 8.48 -2.11
CA LEU A 55 -6.55 7.70 -3.31
C LEU A 55 -5.06 7.80 -3.65
N ARG A 56 -4.45 8.99 -3.53
CA ARG A 56 -3.01 9.16 -3.74
C ARG A 56 -2.19 8.42 -2.71
N SER A 57 -2.65 8.35 -1.46
CA SER A 57 -1.95 7.60 -0.40
C SER A 57 -1.84 6.10 -0.70
N ILE A 58 -2.75 5.55 -1.49
CA ILE A 58 -2.73 4.17 -1.96
C ILE A 58 -2.13 4.00 -3.35
N GLY A 59 -1.44 5.03 -3.85
CA GLY A 59 -0.72 4.98 -5.13
C GLY A 59 -1.58 5.16 -6.37
N MET A 60 -2.80 5.66 -6.23
CA MET A 60 -3.70 5.92 -7.35
C MET A 60 -3.72 7.39 -7.73
N GLU A 61 -3.81 7.71 -9.03
CA GLU A 61 -3.95 9.08 -9.51
C GLU A 61 -5.45 9.40 -9.73
N PRO A 62 -6.07 10.18 -8.83
CA PRO A 62 -7.51 10.41 -8.82
C PRO A 62 -8.03 11.20 -10.01
N THR A 63 -7.18 12.01 -10.67
CA THR A 63 -7.59 12.81 -11.84
C THR A 63 -8.02 11.95 -13.03
N ARG A 64 -7.65 10.67 -13.05
CA ARG A 64 -8.01 9.71 -14.09
C ARG A 64 -9.34 9.01 -13.87
N PHE A 65 -10.00 9.28 -12.74
CA PHE A 65 -11.20 8.54 -12.34
C PHE A 65 -12.41 9.48 -12.22
N GLU A 66 -13.55 8.99 -12.66
CA GLU A 66 -14.84 9.61 -12.35
C GLU A 66 -15.17 9.47 -10.87
N ASN A 67 -15.98 10.37 -10.33
CA ASN A 67 -16.33 10.40 -8.90
C ASN A 67 -16.91 9.06 -8.39
N ASN A 68 -17.76 8.41 -9.17
CA ASN A 68 -18.31 7.12 -8.80
C ASN A 68 -17.23 6.04 -8.64
N VAL A 69 -16.22 6.05 -9.52
CA VAL A 69 -15.11 5.11 -9.47
C VAL A 69 -14.24 5.36 -8.24
N LYS A 70 -14.00 6.63 -7.89
CA LYS A 70 -13.26 7.01 -6.68
C LYS A 70 -13.89 6.42 -5.42
N TRP A 71 -15.22 6.50 -5.30
CA TRP A 71 -15.95 5.92 -4.17
C TRP A 71 -15.87 4.39 -4.12
N HIS A 72 -15.94 3.71 -5.27
CA HIS A 72 -15.76 2.26 -5.32
C HIS A 72 -14.34 1.84 -4.91
N LEU A 73 -13.33 2.61 -5.30
CA LEU A 73 -11.94 2.35 -4.89
C LEU A 73 -11.75 2.54 -3.38
N LEU A 74 -12.36 3.59 -2.81
CA LEU A 74 -12.34 3.80 -1.35
C LEU A 74 -13.10 2.71 -0.58
N ALA A 75 -14.21 2.20 -1.13
CA ALA A 75 -14.98 1.13 -0.51
C ALA A 75 -14.14 -0.14 -0.29
N ARG A 76 -13.13 -0.39 -1.13
CA ARG A 76 -12.18 -1.50 -0.94
C ARG A 76 -11.38 -1.39 0.36
N MET A 77 -11.22 -0.19 0.90
CA MET A 77 -10.46 0.05 2.12
C MET A 77 -11.27 -0.18 3.38
N ILE A 78 -12.60 -0.25 3.29
CA ILE A 78 -13.48 -0.40 4.45
C ILE A 78 -13.12 -1.65 5.29
N PRO A 79 -12.87 -2.83 4.69
CA PRO A 79 -12.48 -4.01 5.47
C PRO A 79 -11.16 -3.89 6.23
N LEU A 80 -10.31 -2.90 5.89
CA LEU A 80 -9.04 -2.64 6.58
C LEU A 80 -9.22 -1.79 7.84
N VAL A 81 -10.35 -1.08 7.97
CA VAL A 81 -10.61 -0.12 9.05
C VAL A 81 -11.83 -0.48 9.90
N GLU A 82 -12.77 -1.27 9.36
CA GLU A 82 -13.98 -1.68 10.06
C GLU A 82 -13.89 -3.13 10.51
N ASN A 83 -14.25 -3.37 11.76
CA ASN A 83 -14.26 -4.72 12.32
C ASN A 83 -15.41 -5.57 11.72
N ASN A 84 -15.09 -6.81 11.38
CA ASN A 84 -16.06 -7.80 10.87
C ASN A 84 -16.81 -7.36 9.60
N TYR A 85 -16.20 -6.46 8.80
CA TYR A 85 -16.77 -6.03 7.54
C TYR A 85 -16.34 -6.99 6.41
N ASN A 86 -17.32 -7.68 5.83
CA ASN A 86 -17.10 -8.59 4.72
C ASN A 86 -17.45 -7.90 3.39
N LEU A 87 -16.51 -7.84 2.47
CA LEU A 87 -16.69 -7.27 1.14
C LEU A 87 -16.50 -8.35 0.08
N CYS A 88 -17.46 -8.45 -0.83
CA CYS A 88 -17.34 -9.28 -2.03
C CYS A 88 -17.31 -8.37 -3.26
N GLU A 89 -16.21 -8.37 -3.97
CA GLU A 89 -16.04 -7.58 -5.20
C GLU A 89 -15.96 -8.50 -6.41
N LEU A 90 -16.95 -8.38 -7.30
CA LEU A 90 -17.04 -9.11 -8.55
C LEU A 90 -16.59 -8.19 -9.71
N GLY A 91 -15.81 -8.71 -10.62
CA GLY A 91 -15.35 -7.95 -11.79
C GLY A 91 -14.24 -8.63 -12.56
N PRO A 92 -13.87 -8.08 -13.73
CA PRO A 92 -12.85 -8.64 -14.61
C PRO A 92 -11.50 -8.81 -13.91
N ARG A 93 -10.68 -9.70 -14.46
CA ARG A 93 -9.28 -9.84 -14.01
C ARG A 93 -8.48 -8.59 -14.37
N GLY A 94 -7.43 -8.30 -13.60
CA GLY A 94 -6.51 -7.18 -13.88
C GLY A 94 -7.01 -5.79 -13.47
N THR A 95 -8.12 -5.66 -12.74
CA THR A 95 -8.65 -4.37 -12.27
C THR A 95 -8.10 -3.90 -10.92
N GLY A 96 -7.01 -4.50 -10.45
CA GLY A 96 -6.33 -4.07 -9.21
C GLY A 96 -7.04 -4.46 -7.91
N LYS A 97 -8.07 -5.34 -7.92
CA LYS A 97 -8.81 -5.72 -6.71
C LYS A 97 -7.91 -6.22 -5.59
N SER A 98 -7.03 -7.15 -5.88
CA SER A 98 -6.13 -7.74 -4.88
C SER A 98 -4.92 -6.87 -4.55
N HIS A 99 -4.59 -5.91 -5.42
CA HIS A 99 -3.44 -5.02 -5.23
C HIS A 99 -3.61 -4.16 -3.96
N VAL A 100 -4.79 -3.60 -3.75
CA VAL A 100 -5.10 -2.77 -2.59
C VAL A 100 -4.81 -3.52 -1.29
N TYR A 101 -5.28 -4.76 -1.18
CA TYR A 101 -5.09 -5.56 0.03
C TYR A 101 -3.65 -6.02 0.24
N LYS A 102 -2.92 -6.27 -0.84
CA LYS A 102 -1.54 -6.75 -0.77
C LYS A 102 -0.54 -5.65 -0.45
N GLU A 103 -0.72 -4.46 -1.05
CA GLU A 103 0.32 -3.41 -1.02
C GLU A 103 0.06 -2.32 0.03
N ILE A 104 -1.19 -2.15 0.49
CA ILE A 104 -1.55 -1.04 1.39
C ILE A 104 -1.38 -1.39 2.85
N SER A 105 -1.75 -2.60 3.24
CA SER A 105 -1.71 -2.99 4.65
C SER A 105 -0.71 -4.12 4.91
N PRO A 106 0.26 -3.92 5.79
CA PRO A 106 1.15 -4.99 6.24
C PRO A 106 0.42 -6.07 7.04
N ASN A 107 -0.79 -5.76 7.50
CA ASN A 107 -1.60 -6.66 8.33
C ASN A 107 -2.65 -7.45 7.52
N SER A 108 -2.67 -7.30 6.19
CA SER A 108 -3.58 -8.05 5.34
C SER A 108 -2.88 -9.24 4.69
N ILE A 109 -3.60 -10.35 4.60
CA ILE A 109 -3.12 -11.59 4.00
C ILE A 109 -3.92 -11.86 2.74
N LEU A 110 -3.22 -12.01 1.61
CA LEU A 110 -3.84 -12.44 0.37
C LEU A 110 -3.67 -13.95 0.18
N VAL A 111 -4.79 -14.67 0.19
CA VAL A 111 -4.83 -16.10 -0.11
C VAL A 111 -5.37 -16.28 -1.53
N SER A 112 -4.56 -16.82 -2.43
CA SER A 112 -4.96 -17.14 -3.80
C SER A 112 -5.30 -18.63 -3.91
N GLY A 113 -6.35 -18.95 -4.71
CA GLY A 113 -6.81 -20.32 -4.88
C GLY A 113 -8.03 -20.63 -4.03
N GLY A 114 -8.93 -21.46 -4.57
CA GLY A 114 -10.28 -21.66 -4.01
C GLY A 114 -10.39 -22.37 -2.67
N GLN A 115 -9.31 -22.98 -2.16
CA GLN A 115 -9.32 -23.67 -0.86
C GLN A 115 -8.02 -23.43 -0.10
N THR A 116 -8.14 -22.99 1.14
CA THR A 116 -7.03 -22.95 2.07
C THR A 116 -7.35 -23.76 3.31
N THR A 117 -6.36 -24.44 3.86
CA THR A 117 -6.50 -25.15 5.13
C THR A 117 -6.16 -24.23 6.29
N ILE A 118 -6.70 -24.51 7.46
CA ILE A 118 -6.37 -23.78 8.69
C ILE A 118 -4.86 -23.78 8.94
N ALA A 119 -4.19 -24.91 8.69
CA ALA A 119 -2.72 -25.02 8.83
C ALA A 119 -1.97 -24.08 7.90
N ASN A 120 -2.39 -23.95 6.63
CA ASN A 120 -1.78 -23.03 5.68
C ASN A 120 -1.99 -21.57 6.08
N LEU A 121 -3.17 -21.23 6.62
CA LEU A 121 -3.45 -19.88 7.08
C LEU A 121 -2.53 -19.49 8.26
N TYR A 122 -2.40 -20.34 9.26
CA TYR A 122 -1.50 -20.10 10.39
C TYR A 122 -0.02 -20.04 9.96
N PHE A 123 0.38 -20.83 8.98
CA PHE A 123 1.74 -20.80 8.44
C PHE A 123 2.04 -19.47 7.75
N ILE A 124 1.10 -18.95 6.96
CA ILE A 124 1.22 -17.63 6.28
C ILE A 124 1.31 -16.52 7.32
N ILE A 125 0.44 -16.50 8.33
CA ILE A 125 0.48 -15.53 9.44
C ILE A 125 1.81 -15.55 10.15
N TRP A 126 2.34 -16.73 10.45
CA TRP A 126 3.64 -16.89 11.11
C TRP A 126 4.82 -16.37 10.29
N LEU A 127 4.79 -16.54 8.97
CA LEU A 127 5.82 -16.02 8.06
C LEU A 127 5.82 -14.48 7.96
N GLN A 128 4.66 -13.85 8.03
CA GLN A 128 4.54 -12.38 7.96
C GLN A 128 4.85 -11.69 9.29
N GLY A 129 4.81 -12.40 10.39
CA GLY A 129 5.14 -11.86 11.73
C GLY A 129 6.63 -11.85 12.07
N ARG A 130 7.49 -12.20 11.11
CA ARG A 130 8.95 -12.08 11.21
C ARG A 130 9.45 -10.92 10.36
#